data_309df82aab76ec3b7eb4d6bca8559ebf
#
_entry.id   309df82aab76ec3b7eb4d6bca8559ebf
#
_cell.length_a   1.000
_cell.length_b   1.000
_cell.length_c   1.000
_cell.angle_alpha   90.00
_cell.angle_beta   90.00
_cell.angle_gamma   90.00
#
_symmetry.space_group_name_H-M   'P 1'
#
loop_
_entity.id
_entity.type
_entity.pdbx_description
1 polymer ?
#
loop_
_entity_poly.entity_id
_entity_poly.type
_entity_poly.pdbx_seq_one_letter_code
_entity_poly.pdbx_strand_id
1 'polypeptide(L)'
;MTRASGLSFLLSLAAAAYVCSAEEVVLDFENAVPLLADGQANRVAQWEEKGVVFTLAHEPRQSKGKGLLMFFTHLATGNKGIASAMATESIPVRAAFPKPVSSVTISFWASTGTPALLEAFDASDNVVDRASLPSVPGRKTPGDPVPFFNMTVKGSIAYIQFSGPREGEYLAADEVRFTPLR
;
A
#
# COMPACT_ATOMS: atom_id res chain seq x y z
N MET A 1 8.22 -61.70 50.56
CA MET A 1 8.49 -61.30 49.16
C MET A 1 7.49 -60.21 48.74
N THR A 2 7.88 -59.00 48.86
CA THR A 2 7.01 -57.85 48.57
C THR A 2 7.55 -57.11 47.33
N ARG A 3 6.79 -57.11 46.24
CA ARG A 3 7.13 -56.39 45.00
C ARG A 3 6.62 -54.92 45.13
N ALA A 4 7.52 -53.99 45.06
CA ALA A 4 7.22 -52.54 44.91
C ALA A 4 7.01 -52.23 43.42
N SER A 5 5.82 -51.74 43.06
CA SER A 5 5.50 -51.21 41.75
C SER A 5 5.84 -49.72 41.71
N GLY A 6 6.87 -49.36 40.95
CA GLY A 6 7.21 -47.95 40.70
C GLY A 6 6.30 -47.36 39.62
N LEU A 7 5.56 -46.34 39.97
CA LEU A 7 4.73 -45.52 39.05
C LEU A 7 5.60 -44.40 38.51
N SER A 8 6.02 -44.48 37.23
CA SER A 8 6.71 -43.40 36.54
C SER A 8 5.68 -42.39 36.00
N PHE A 9 5.66 -41.18 36.58
CA PHE A 9 4.91 -40.04 36.06
C PHE A 9 5.73 -39.36 34.96
N LEU A 10 5.32 -39.51 33.71
CA LEU A 10 5.81 -38.72 32.60
C LEU A 10 5.12 -37.36 32.60
N LEU A 11 5.83 -36.30 33.04
CA LEU A 11 5.39 -34.90 32.87
C LEU A 11 5.59 -34.51 31.41
N SER A 12 4.52 -34.42 30.62
CA SER A 12 4.51 -33.79 29.32
C SER A 12 4.52 -32.27 29.48
N LEU A 13 5.67 -31.66 29.28
CA LEU A 13 5.77 -30.21 29.14
C LEU A 13 5.25 -29.82 27.75
N ALA A 14 3.98 -29.38 27.64
CA ALA A 14 3.47 -28.70 26.44
C ALA A 14 4.04 -27.29 26.38
N ALA A 15 5.08 -27.09 25.57
CA ALA A 15 5.56 -25.76 25.23
C ALA A 15 4.51 -25.06 24.36
N ALA A 16 3.72 -24.18 24.97
CA ALA A 16 2.86 -23.27 24.23
C ALA A 16 3.77 -22.30 23.46
N ALA A 17 3.91 -22.52 22.15
CA ALA A 17 4.55 -21.56 21.27
C ALA A 17 3.66 -20.30 21.22
N TYR A 18 4.07 -19.27 21.94
CA TYR A 18 3.50 -17.93 21.77
C TYR A 18 3.84 -17.46 20.35
N VAL A 19 2.89 -17.61 19.44
CA VAL A 19 2.96 -16.95 18.13
C VAL A 19 2.71 -15.46 18.37
N CYS A 20 3.79 -14.73 18.66
CA CYS A 20 3.75 -13.29 18.71
C CYS A 20 3.47 -12.79 17.28
N SER A 21 2.25 -12.45 16.95
CA SER A 21 1.87 -11.81 15.69
C SER A 21 2.66 -10.52 15.52
N ALA A 22 3.25 -10.28 14.33
CA ALA A 22 3.84 -8.98 14.05
C ALA A 22 2.71 -7.93 14.03
N GLU A 23 2.93 -6.81 14.69
CA GLU A 23 1.97 -5.70 14.71
C GLU A 23 1.86 -5.09 13.31
N GLU A 24 0.63 -4.86 12.86
CA GLU A 24 0.35 -4.18 11.60
C GLU A 24 0.71 -2.70 11.72
N VAL A 25 1.38 -2.16 10.71
CA VAL A 25 1.70 -0.74 10.59
C VAL A 25 0.75 -0.12 9.59
N VAL A 26 0.20 1.06 9.92
CA VAL A 26 -0.72 1.80 9.06
C VAL A 26 -0.12 3.15 8.72
N LEU A 27 -0.09 3.50 7.42
CA LEU A 27 0.23 4.82 6.89
C LEU A 27 -1.08 5.44 6.42
N ASP A 28 -1.40 6.66 6.84
CA ASP A 28 -2.69 7.30 6.57
C ASP A 28 -2.56 8.63 5.81
N PHE A 29 -1.35 9.11 5.58
CA PHE A 29 -1.03 10.36 4.87
C PHE A 29 -1.67 11.63 5.46
N GLU A 30 -2.29 11.57 6.63
CA GLU A 30 -3.01 12.71 7.23
C GLU A 30 -2.08 13.88 7.59
N ASN A 31 -0.79 13.60 7.79
CA ASN A 31 0.25 14.61 7.99
C ASN A 31 0.76 15.23 6.68
N ALA A 32 0.36 14.73 5.51
CA ALA A 32 0.70 15.34 4.24
C ALA A 32 0.04 16.72 4.13
N VAL A 33 0.82 17.70 3.64
CA VAL A 33 0.29 19.06 3.44
C VAL A 33 -0.77 19.02 2.34
N PRO A 34 -2.02 19.49 2.61
CA PRO A 34 -3.10 19.45 1.64
C PRO A 34 -2.83 20.39 0.45
N LEU A 35 -3.77 20.42 -0.49
CA LEU A 35 -3.80 21.40 -1.56
C LEU A 35 -3.42 22.79 -1.04
N LEU A 36 -2.52 23.48 -1.73
CA LEU A 36 -2.22 24.87 -1.44
C LEU A 36 -3.51 25.70 -1.55
N ALA A 37 -3.58 26.83 -0.81
CA ALA A 37 -4.77 27.67 -0.74
C ALA A 37 -5.26 28.19 -2.11
N ASP A 38 -4.42 28.16 -3.14
CA ASP A 38 -4.71 28.52 -4.53
C ASP A 38 -5.28 27.35 -5.37
N GLY A 39 -5.56 26.20 -4.76
CA GLY A 39 -6.06 25.01 -5.44
C GLY A 39 -5.00 24.18 -6.14
N GLN A 40 -3.73 24.54 -6.03
CA GLN A 40 -2.64 23.72 -6.56
C GLN A 40 -2.40 22.50 -5.66
N ALA A 41 -2.32 21.32 -6.26
CA ALA A 41 -1.95 20.11 -5.56
C ALA A 41 -0.52 20.22 -5.04
N ASN A 42 -0.29 19.86 -3.77
CA ASN A 42 1.06 19.76 -3.26
C ASN A 42 1.77 18.60 -3.97
N ARG A 43 2.83 18.93 -4.70
CA ARG A 43 3.61 17.98 -5.51
C ARG A 43 4.98 17.82 -4.92
N VAL A 44 5.38 16.57 -4.66
CA VAL A 44 6.68 16.25 -4.09
C VAL A 44 7.37 15.17 -4.93
N ALA A 45 8.70 15.24 -5.01
CA ALA A 45 9.47 14.19 -5.70
C ALA A 45 9.50 12.88 -4.88
N GLN A 46 9.39 13.00 -3.56
CA GLN A 46 9.44 11.90 -2.62
C GLN A 46 8.63 12.24 -1.38
N TRP A 47 8.00 11.23 -0.79
CA TRP A 47 7.36 11.30 0.53
C TRP A 47 7.85 10.17 1.41
N GLU A 48 8.04 10.43 2.70
CA GLU A 48 8.42 9.42 3.67
C GLU A 48 7.47 9.44 4.86
N GLU A 49 6.97 8.26 5.25
CA GLU A 49 6.14 8.07 6.43
C GLU A 49 6.48 6.74 7.09
N LYS A 50 6.77 6.77 8.40
CA LYS A 50 7.17 5.59 9.20
C LYS A 50 8.27 4.75 8.54
N GLY A 51 9.22 5.40 7.87
CA GLY A 51 10.35 4.77 7.17
C GLY A 51 10.01 4.18 5.80
N VAL A 52 8.75 4.23 5.35
CA VAL A 52 8.37 3.84 3.99
C VAL A 52 8.56 5.03 3.07
N VAL A 53 9.31 4.81 1.98
CA VAL A 53 9.65 5.86 1.02
C VAL A 53 8.80 5.69 -0.24
N PHE A 54 8.03 6.73 -0.56
CA PHE A 54 7.20 6.82 -1.76
C PHE A 54 7.91 7.66 -2.82
N THR A 55 7.97 7.14 -4.05
CA THR A 55 8.51 7.81 -5.25
C THR A 55 7.68 7.41 -6.46
N LEU A 56 7.93 8.00 -7.62
CA LEU A 56 7.55 7.35 -8.88
C LEU A 56 8.49 6.19 -9.19
N ALA A 57 7.99 5.16 -9.87
CA ALA A 57 8.75 3.96 -10.23
C ALA A 57 9.90 4.27 -11.21
N HIS A 58 9.73 5.28 -12.06
CA HIS A 58 10.74 5.78 -12.99
C HIS A 58 10.48 7.24 -13.35
N GLU A 59 11.45 7.91 -13.94
CA GLU A 59 11.31 9.27 -14.44
C GLU A 59 10.38 9.33 -15.67
N PRO A 60 9.63 10.42 -15.84
CA PRO A 60 8.79 10.61 -17.02
C PRO A 60 9.59 10.64 -18.31
N ARG A 61 9.10 9.94 -19.33
CA ARG A 61 9.75 9.89 -20.65
C ARG A 61 9.35 11.06 -21.55
N GLN A 62 8.14 11.58 -21.37
CA GLN A 62 7.53 12.59 -22.26
C GLN A 62 7.55 14.00 -21.70
N SER A 63 7.77 14.20 -20.42
CA SER A 63 7.84 15.52 -19.81
C SER A 63 9.26 15.96 -19.51
N LYS A 64 9.58 17.23 -19.73
CA LYS A 64 10.88 17.82 -19.34
C LYS A 64 10.99 18.09 -17.83
N GLY A 65 9.99 17.70 -17.04
CA GLY A 65 9.94 17.89 -15.59
C GLY A 65 10.29 16.62 -14.83
N LYS A 66 10.67 16.76 -13.56
CA LYS A 66 10.79 15.61 -12.66
C LYS A 66 9.41 14.99 -12.42
N GLY A 67 9.36 13.68 -12.36
CA GLY A 67 8.17 12.97 -11.91
C GLY A 67 7.82 13.35 -10.48
N LEU A 68 6.56 13.62 -10.22
CA LEU A 68 6.09 14.06 -8.93
C LEU A 68 4.93 13.20 -8.42
N LEU A 69 4.92 12.98 -7.13
CA LEU A 69 3.77 12.50 -6.38
C LEU A 69 2.83 13.67 -6.07
N MET A 70 1.57 13.38 -5.92
CA MET A 70 0.55 14.36 -5.57
C MET A 70 -0.36 13.81 -4.47
N PHE A 71 -0.75 14.68 -3.54
CA PHE A 71 -1.74 14.35 -2.53
C PHE A 71 -3.11 14.88 -2.93
N PHE A 72 -4.11 14.02 -2.83
CA PHE A 72 -5.51 14.35 -3.03
C PHE A 72 -6.25 14.29 -1.70
N THR A 73 -7.32 15.07 -1.60
CA THR A 73 -8.28 14.96 -0.50
C THR A 73 -9.54 14.29 -1.02
N HIS A 74 -9.99 13.24 -0.36
CA HIS A 74 -11.25 12.59 -0.67
C HIS A 74 -12.42 13.48 -0.21
N LEU A 75 -13.25 13.94 -1.14
CA LEU A 75 -14.24 14.99 -0.90
C LEU A 75 -15.29 14.63 0.17
N ALA A 76 -15.62 13.36 0.35
CA ALA A 76 -16.64 12.95 1.30
C ALA A 76 -16.11 12.68 2.71
N THR A 77 -14.86 12.21 2.84
CA THR A 77 -14.29 11.82 4.14
C THR A 77 -13.28 12.83 4.67
N GLY A 78 -12.70 13.65 3.79
CA GLY A 78 -11.57 14.52 4.10
C GLY A 78 -10.22 13.80 4.15
N ASN A 79 -10.20 12.48 4.01
CA ASN A 79 -8.97 11.68 4.02
C ASN A 79 -8.04 12.09 2.89
N LYS A 80 -6.75 11.98 3.14
CA LYS A 80 -5.72 12.27 2.14
C LYS A 80 -5.20 10.98 1.51
N GLY A 81 -4.84 11.05 0.24
CA GLY A 81 -4.24 9.91 -0.46
C GLY A 81 -3.17 10.35 -1.43
N ILE A 82 -2.20 9.48 -1.63
CA ILE A 82 -1.05 9.71 -2.50
C ILE A 82 -1.27 9.06 -3.87
N ALA A 83 -0.90 9.77 -4.93
CA ALA A 83 -0.98 9.29 -6.30
C ALA A 83 0.17 9.84 -7.16
N SER A 84 0.33 9.30 -8.37
CA SER A 84 1.18 9.92 -9.40
C SER A 84 0.56 11.23 -9.89
N ALA A 85 1.36 12.30 -9.96
CA ALA A 85 0.95 13.61 -10.47
C ALA A 85 1.05 13.70 -11.99
N MET A 86 1.35 12.62 -12.69
CA MET A 86 1.60 12.64 -14.15
C MET A 86 0.30 12.55 -14.93
N ALA A 87 -0.06 13.63 -15.61
CA ALA A 87 -1.27 13.72 -16.44
C ALA A 87 -1.09 13.11 -17.85
N THR A 88 0.14 12.99 -18.32
CA THR A 88 0.47 12.59 -19.71
C THR A 88 1.09 11.19 -19.82
N GLU A 89 1.36 10.55 -18.71
CA GLU A 89 2.02 9.25 -18.63
C GLU A 89 1.58 8.52 -17.37
N SER A 90 1.15 7.27 -17.47
CA SER A 90 0.83 6.45 -16.30
C SER A 90 2.12 5.89 -15.71
N ILE A 91 2.67 6.57 -14.71
CA ILE A 91 3.86 6.10 -13.98
C ILE A 91 3.41 5.56 -12.62
N PRO A 92 3.73 4.29 -12.30
CA PRO A 92 3.38 3.72 -11.01
C PRO A 92 3.98 4.51 -9.84
N VAL A 93 3.26 4.59 -8.74
CA VAL A 93 3.82 4.98 -7.45
C VAL A 93 4.53 3.76 -6.87
N ARG A 94 5.77 3.95 -6.44
CA ARG A 94 6.57 2.94 -5.74
C ARG A 94 6.60 3.29 -4.24
N ALA A 95 6.34 2.30 -3.39
CA ALA A 95 6.54 2.40 -1.94
C ALA A 95 7.57 1.37 -1.50
N ALA A 96 8.74 1.83 -1.04
CA ALA A 96 9.83 0.98 -0.59
C ALA A 96 9.82 0.88 0.94
N PHE A 97 9.87 -0.33 1.47
CA PHE A 97 9.86 -0.61 2.90
C PHE A 97 11.29 -0.62 3.47
N PRO A 98 11.51 -0.15 4.72
CA PRO A 98 12.83 -0.15 5.35
C PRO A 98 13.37 -1.57 5.63
N LYS A 99 12.48 -2.55 5.72
CA LYS A 99 12.75 -3.99 5.83
C LYS A 99 11.66 -4.73 5.08
N PRO A 100 11.90 -5.98 4.60
CA PRO A 100 10.86 -6.77 3.96
C PRO A 100 9.63 -6.94 4.84
N VAL A 101 8.46 -6.94 4.20
CA VAL A 101 7.17 -7.14 4.85
C VAL A 101 6.49 -8.39 4.28
N SER A 102 5.59 -9.01 5.06
CA SER A 102 4.92 -10.27 4.68
C SER A 102 3.61 -10.04 3.94
N SER A 103 2.99 -8.89 4.12
CA SER A 103 1.75 -8.50 3.44
C SER A 103 1.61 -6.99 3.37
N VAL A 104 0.93 -6.54 2.33
CA VAL A 104 0.53 -5.13 2.15
C VAL A 104 -0.91 -5.11 1.69
N THR A 105 -1.74 -4.33 2.38
CA THR A 105 -3.11 -3.99 1.97
C THR A 105 -3.20 -2.50 1.78
N ILE A 106 -3.77 -2.06 0.66
CA ILE A 106 -3.96 -0.65 0.37
C ILE A 106 -5.43 -0.37 0.14
N SER A 107 -5.94 0.69 0.79
CA SER A 107 -7.24 1.29 0.50
C SER A 107 -7.07 2.34 -0.59
N PHE A 108 -7.76 2.17 -1.70
CA PHE A 108 -7.69 3.04 -2.86
C PHE A 108 -9.01 3.72 -3.15
N TRP A 109 -8.95 4.86 -3.83
CA TRP A 109 -10.07 5.38 -4.61
C TRP A 109 -9.57 5.89 -5.98
N ALA A 110 -10.45 5.92 -6.96
CA ALA A 110 -10.17 6.44 -8.30
C ALA A 110 -11.35 7.24 -8.83
N SER A 111 -11.09 8.19 -9.72
CA SER A 111 -12.13 9.08 -10.26
C SER A 111 -13.13 8.38 -11.19
N THR A 112 -12.72 7.31 -11.82
CA THR A 112 -13.50 6.58 -12.86
C THR A 112 -13.33 5.07 -12.72
N GLY A 113 -14.19 4.30 -13.42
CA GLY A 113 -14.17 2.85 -13.44
C GLY A 113 -13.01 2.24 -14.23
N THR A 114 -11.81 2.57 -13.89
CA THR A 114 -10.57 2.17 -14.57
C THR A 114 -9.95 0.92 -13.95
N PRO A 115 -9.11 0.15 -14.66
CA PRO A 115 -8.37 -0.94 -14.04
C PRO A 115 -7.37 -0.40 -12.99
N ALA A 116 -7.11 -1.16 -11.96
CA ALA A 116 -6.05 -0.90 -10.98
C ALA A 116 -5.11 -2.09 -10.90
N LEU A 117 -3.83 -1.80 -10.70
CA LEU A 117 -2.77 -2.80 -10.55
C LEU A 117 -1.97 -2.49 -9.29
N LEU A 118 -1.74 -3.52 -8.48
CA LEU A 118 -0.82 -3.52 -7.35
C LEU A 118 0.13 -4.70 -7.51
N GLU A 119 1.42 -4.43 -7.57
CA GLU A 119 2.48 -5.44 -7.70
C GLU A 119 3.43 -5.36 -6.50
N ALA A 120 3.83 -6.50 -6.00
CA ALA A 120 4.82 -6.66 -4.93
C ALA A 120 6.11 -7.25 -5.48
N PHE A 121 7.23 -6.72 -5.04
CA PHE A 121 8.57 -7.08 -5.50
C PHE A 121 9.46 -7.47 -4.32
N ASP A 122 10.35 -8.43 -4.53
CA ASP A 122 11.42 -8.75 -3.59
C ASP A 122 12.62 -7.78 -3.75
N ALA A 123 13.67 -8.00 -2.94
CA ALA A 123 14.89 -7.20 -2.99
C ALA A 123 15.74 -7.41 -4.26
N SER A 124 15.40 -8.39 -5.09
CA SER A 124 16.04 -8.73 -6.37
C SER A 124 15.22 -8.28 -7.57
N ASP A 125 14.21 -7.42 -7.34
CA ASP A 125 13.28 -6.90 -8.35
C ASP A 125 12.39 -7.97 -9.02
N ASN A 126 12.23 -9.15 -8.41
CA ASN A 126 11.28 -10.15 -8.90
C ASN A 126 9.88 -9.83 -8.37
N VAL A 127 8.86 -9.98 -9.22
CA VAL A 127 7.46 -9.92 -8.80
C VAL A 127 7.15 -11.15 -7.94
N VAL A 128 6.77 -10.93 -6.68
CA VAL A 128 6.41 -12.00 -5.73
C VAL A 128 4.90 -12.20 -5.61
N ASP A 129 4.12 -11.13 -5.86
CA ASP A 129 2.66 -11.21 -5.90
C ASP A 129 2.07 -10.05 -6.70
N ARG A 130 0.81 -10.23 -7.14
CA ARG A 130 0.09 -9.25 -7.95
C ARG A 130 -1.40 -9.31 -7.66
N ALA A 131 -2.01 -8.15 -7.43
CA ALA A 131 -3.46 -7.97 -7.39
C ALA A 131 -3.87 -7.01 -8.51
N SER A 132 -4.98 -7.32 -9.20
CA SER A 132 -5.53 -6.45 -10.24
C SER A 132 -7.04 -6.43 -10.21
N LEU A 133 -7.61 -5.26 -10.54
CA LEU A 133 -9.04 -5.09 -10.76
C LEU A 133 -9.22 -4.57 -12.19
N PRO A 134 -9.97 -5.26 -13.05
CA PRO A 134 -10.20 -4.83 -14.44
C PRO A 134 -11.03 -3.54 -14.52
N SER A 135 -11.82 -3.25 -13.49
CA SER A 135 -12.57 -2.00 -13.32
C SER A 135 -12.75 -1.72 -11.84
N VAL A 136 -12.30 -0.56 -11.39
CA VAL A 136 -12.51 -0.13 -10.01
C VAL A 136 -13.92 0.43 -9.82
N PRO A 137 -14.47 0.36 -8.59
CA PRO A 137 -15.76 0.98 -8.29
C PRO A 137 -15.72 2.47 -8.59
N GLY A 138 -16.57 2.92 -9.50
CA GLY A 138 -16.75 4.34 -9.81
C GLY A 138 -17.95 4.94 -9.08
N ARG A 139 -18.16 6.24 -9.27
CA ARG A 139 -19.38 6.92 -8.78
C ARG A 139 -20.61 6.32 -9.46
N LYS A 140 -21.64 6.03 -8.68
CA LYS A 140 -22.92 5.55 -9.21
C LYS A 140 -23.73 6.68 -9.85
N THR A 141 -23.65 7.87 -9.26
CA THR A 141 -24.40 9.07 -9.69
C THR A 141 -23.45 10.28 -9.64
N PRO A 142 -23.58 11.26 -10.55
CA PRO A 142 -22.84 12.52 -10.44
C PRO A 142 -23.11 13.18 -9.08
N GLY A 143 -22.03 13.52 -8.35
CA GLY A 143 -22.12 14.09 -7.00
C GLY A 143 -21.95 13.08 -5.86
N ASP A 144 -22.11 11.78 -6.11
CA ASP A 144 -21.78 10.77 -5.10
C ASP A 144 -20.29 10.76 -4.77
N PRO A 145 -19.92 10.40 -3.52
CA PRO A 145 -18.53 10.18 -3.19
C PRO A 145 -17.94 9.00 -3.99
N VAL A 146 -16.68 9.08 -4.33
CA VAL A 146 -15.96 7.97 -4.96
C VAL A 146 -15.82 6.85 -3.92
N PRO A 147 -16.23 5.60 -4.22
CA PRO A 147 -16.11 4.52 -3.26
C PRO A 147 -14.65 4.09 -3.08
N PHE A 148 -14.31 3.67 -1.85
CA PHE A 148 -13.05 3.01 -1.55
C PHE A 148 -13.10 1.53 -1.94
N PHE A 149 -11.94 0.98 -2.26
CA PHE A 149 -11.73 -0.45 -2.47
C PHE A 149 -10.35 -0.87 -2.01
N ASN A 150 -10.20 -2.12 -1.59
CA ASN A 150 -8.95 -2.64 -1.06
C ASN A 150 -8.29 -3.61 -2.04
N MET A 151 -6.95 -3.56 -2.10
CA MET A 151 -6.12 -4.56 -2.78
C MET A 151 -5.06 -5.06 -1.82
N THR A 152 -4.78 -6.37 -1.87
CA THR A 152 -3.82 -7.03 -0.97
C THR A 152 -2.84 -7.85 -1.76
N VAL A 153 -1.55 -7.77 -1.40
CA VAL A 153 -0.46 -8.62 -1.89
C VAL A 153 0.30 -9.23 -0.71
N LYS A 154 0.91 -10.41 -0.91
CA LYS A 154 1.60 -11.18 0.12
C LYS A 154 2.94 -11.71 -0.41
N GLY A 155 3.87 -11.97 0.51
CA GLY A 155 5.19 -12.55 0.18
C GLY A 155 6.30 -11.90 0.98
N SER A 156 7.55 -12.13 0.58
CA SER A 156 8.70 -11.36 1.09
C SER A 156 8.86 -10.10 0.27
N ILE A 157 8.18 -9.03 0.67
CA ILE A 157 8.01 -7.81 -0.12
C ILE A 157 9.02 -6.76 0.33
N ALA A 158 9.92 -6.34 -0.57
CA ALA A 158 10.83 -5.21 -0.35
C ALA A 158 10.21 -3.87 -0.75
N TYR A 159 9.40 -3.87 -1.81
CA TYR A 159 8.64 -2.70 -2.25
C TYR A 159 7.41 -3.12 -3.04
N ILE A 160 6.48 -2.19 -3.17
CA ILE A 160 5.30 -2.34 -4.03
C ILE A 160 5.30 -1.26 -5.09
N GLN A 161 4.55 -1.52 -6.17
CA GLN A 161 4.16 -0.52 -7.16
C GLN A 161 2.66 -0.57 -7.38
N PHE A 162 2.02 0.60 -7.49
CA PHE A 162 0.61 0.67 -7.84
C PHE A 162 0.37 1.73 -8.90
N SER A 163 -0.55 1.44 -9.81
CA SER A 163 -0.90 2.32 -10.91
C SER A 163 -2.37 2.23 -11.26
N GLY A 164 -2.93 3.35 -11.65
CA GLY A 164 -4.13 3.42 -12.48
C GLY A 164 -3.74 3.21 -13.95
N PRO A 165 -4.70 3.06 -14.85
CA PRO A 165 -4.44 2.48 -16.17
C PRO A 165 -4.23 3.49 -17.30
N ARG A 166 -4.58 4.74 -17.14
CA ARG A 166 -4.60 5.70 -18.26
C ARG A 166 -4.07 7.07 -17.88
N GLU A 167 -3.58 7.77 -18.90
CA GLU A 167 -3.26 9.19 -18.83
C GLU A 167 -4.44 10.00 -18.28
N GLY A 168 -4.17 10.92 -17.35
CA GLY A 168 -5.17 11.80 -16.76
C GLY A 168 -6.07 11.16 -15.68
N GLU A 169 -5.95 9.87 -15.42
CA GLU A 169 -6.69 9.18 -14.37
C GLU A 169 -5.76 8.85 -13.21
N TYR A 170 -6.16 9.20 -12.00
CA TYR A 170 -5.39 8.90 -10.80
C TYR A 170 -5.99 7.72 -10.03
N LEU A 171 -5.10 6.93 -9.47
CA LEU A 171 -5.39 5.96 -8.42
C LEU A 171 -4.73 6.50 -7.14
N ALA A 172 -5.53 6.93 -6.18
CA ALA A 172 -5.04 7.45 -4.92
C ALA A 172 -5.05 6.36 -3.85
N ALA A 173 -3.89 6.15 -3.21
CA ALA A 173 -3.78 5.31 -2.03
C ALA A 173 -4.04 6.17 -0.79
N ASP A 174 -5.11 5.84 -0.05
CA ASP A 174 -5.51 6.50 1.20
C ASP A 174 -4.75 5.91 2.39
N GLU A 175 -4.86 4.60 2.56
CA GLU A 175 -4.30 3.91 3.69
C GLU A 175 -3.47 2.71 3.22
N VAL A 176 -2.21 2.65 3.67
CA VAL A 176 -1.33 1.52 3.41
C VAL A 176 -1.08 0.78 4.71
N ARG A 177 -1.55 -0.46 4.81
CA ARG A 177 -1.33 -1.36 5.94
C ARG A 177 -0.32 -2.42 5.57
N PHE A 178 0.65 -2.67 6.42
CA PHE A 178 1.63 -3.71 6.18
C PHE A 178 2.06 -4.43 7.45
N THR A 179 2.42 -5.70 7.30
CA THR A 179 2.93 -6.54 8.39
C THR A 179 4.42 -6.77 8.17
N PRO A 180 5.32 -6.31 9.07
CA PRO A 180 6.75 -6.58 8.99
C PRO A 180 7.05 -8.08 8.93
N LEU A 181 8.02 -8.48 8.09
CA LEU A 181 8.56 -9.84 8.09
C LEU A 181 9.50 -9.99 9.31
N ARG A 182 9.40 -11.11 10.03
CA ARG A 182 10.23 -11.42 11.19
C ARG A 182 11.45 -12.24 10.80
#